data_a045b50003bb86986c7968a441bae8ab
#
_entry.id   a045b50003bb86986c7968a441bae8ab
#
_cell.length_a   1.000
_cell.length_b   1.000
_cell.length_c   1.000
_cell.angle_alpha   90.00
_cell.angle_beta   90.00
_cell.angle_gamma   90.00
#
_symmetry.space_group_name_H-M   'P 1'
#
loop_
_entity.id
_entity.type
_entity.pdbx_description
1 polymer ?
#
loop_
_entity_poly.entity_id
_entity_poly.type
_entity_poly.pdbx_seq_one_letter_code
_entity_poly.pdbx_strand_id
1 'polypeptide(L)'
;MNIDIKNSLDSLLVICNTIKTSSKNIGDIDRMMIEDILSFIHYISSEDSEERISLFKITYLNTSYSDLYPKVQEIETPRFFKLLFNLSKEISSNRVSHIESLFISTIYEIGKYYSLNKQDENTVDKEKFMNYLKMLKEYTELNKESQNIAFENLDNSIIKNEEIHNKTSIDGNKKDDDQEESLEDLLNELNELIGLAGVKEEVSSLVNILKINKLRESRGFKVPQVSKHLVFLGNPGTGKTTVARLLSKIYKKLGVLEKGQLVEVDRSGLVAGYVGQTAIKTQEKINEAMGGVLFIDEAYTLAKGENDFGQESIDTLLKAMEDQREDFVVIVAGYSEPMNRFLESNPGLKSRFNKSITFEDYSPNELLDIFELFCKLNDMRLSSDARDYLTQYLSKLSNEKSENFANGREMRNLFEKAFTNQANRLSQYNDISDEELNIIKSEDIIVH
;
A
#
# COMPACT_ATOMS: atom_id res chain seq x y z
N MET A 1 -15.71 18.63 21.43
CA MET A 1 -15.71 18.24 19.99
C MET A 1 -14.57 17.25 19.79
N ASN A 2 -14.85 16.07 19.26
CA ASN A 2 -13.79 15.10 18.93
C ASN A 2 -13.14 15.53 17.60
N ILE A 3 -11.83 15.81 17.63
CA ILE A 3 -11.07 16.28 16.45
C ILE A 3 -11.03 15.21 15.37
N ASP A 4 -10.96 13.93 15.74
CA ASP A 4 -10.85 12.82 14.78
C ASP A 4 -12.14 12.67 13.96
N ILE A 5 -13.31 12.75 14.59
CA ILE A 5 -14.61 12.75 13.89
C ILE A 5 -14.69 13.94 12.92
N LYS A 6 -14.28 15.12 13.35
CA LYS A 6 -14.34 16.31 12.51
C LYS A 6 -13.45 16.17 11.28
N ASN A 7 -12.19 15.77 11.47
CA ASN A 7 -11.23 15.57 10.38
C ASN A 7 -11.71 14.52 9.37
N SER A 8 -12.30 13.43 9.87
CA SER A 8 -12.84 12.36 9.01
C SER A 8 -14.05 12.86 8.21
N LEU A 9 -14.96 13.63 8.82
CA LEU A 9 -16.11 14.23 8.13
C LEU A 9 -15.66 15.25 7.08
N ASP A 10 -14.71 16.13 7.40
CA ASP A 10 -14.16 17.12 6.47
C ASP A 10 -13.51 16.42 5.26
N SER A 11 -12.79 15.33 5.49
CA SER A 11 -12.20 14.51 4.43
C SER A 11 -13.26 13.86 3.52
N LEU A 12 -14.33 13.32 4.09
CA LEU A 12 -15.45 12.79 3.31
C LEU A 12 -16.18 13.88 2.51
N LEU A 13 -16.34 15.09 3.05
CA LEU A 13 -16.92 16.22 2.32
C LEU A 13 -16.05 16.67 1.14
N VAL A 14 -14.72 16.64 1.27
CA VAL A 14 -13.80 16.91 0.16
C VAL A 14 -13.99 15.87 -0.94
N ILE A 15 -14.13 14.60 -0.59
CA ILE A 15 -14.42 13.52 -1.56
C ILE A 15 -15.76 13.76 -2.25
N CYS A 16 -16.83 14.10 -1.52
CA CYS A 16 -18.14 14.42 -2.08
C CYS A 16 -18.04 15.56 -3.10
N ASN A 17 -17.30 16.63 -2.78
CA ASN A 17 -17.08 17.76 -3.68
C ASN A 17 -16.30 17.35 -4.94
N THR A 18 -15.30 16.48 -4.81
CA THR A 18 -14.51 15.95 -5.94
C THR A 18 -15.42 15.13 -6.88
N ILE A 19 -16.26 14.27 -6.32
CA ILE A 19 -17.21 13.48 -7.11
C ILE A 19 -18.22 14.38 -7.84
N LYS A 20 -18.77 15.41 -7.15
CA LYS A 20 -19.70 16.38 -7.76
C LYS A 20 -19.10 17.12 -8.94
N THR A 21 -17.82 17.49 -8.87
CA THR A 21 -17.12 18.20 -9.95
C THR A 21 -16.81 17.29 -11.13
N SER A 22 -16.57 15.99 -10.88
CA SER A 22 -16.22 15.02 -11.92
C SER A 22 -17.42 14.39 -12.62
N SER A 23 -18.62 14.42 -12.02
CA SER A 23 -19.80 13.69 -12.52
C SER A 23 -21.07 14.54 -12.40
N LYS A 24 -21.57 15.05 -13.55
CA LYS A 24 -22.73 15.98 -13.61
C LYS A 24 -24.09 15.36 -13.25
N ASN A 25 -24.20 14.06 -13.05
CA ASN A 25 -25.48 13.34 -12.88
C ASN A 25 -25.70 12.68 -11.52
N ILE A 26 -24.81 12.87 -10.57
CA ILE A 26 -24.97 12.29 -9.23
C ILE A 26 -25.55 13.38 -8.32
N GLY A 27 -26.73 13.13 -7.72
CA GLY A 27 -27.45 14.10 -6.88
C GLY A 27 -26.64 14.59 -5.66
N ASP A 28 -27.30 15.11 -4.64
CA ASP A 28 -26.67 15.67 -3.42
C ASP A 28 -25.93 14.60 -2.59
N ILE A 29 -24.69 14.27 -3.00
CA ILE A 29 -23.87 13.18 -2.42
C ILE A 29 -23.52 13.46 -0.95
N ASP A 30 -23.20 14.70 -0.61
CA ASP A 30 -22.94 15.14 0.75
C ASP A 30 -24.16 14.95 1.66
N ARG A 31 -25.35 15.28 1.18
CA ARG A 31 -26.61 15.05 1.90
C ARG A 31 -26.85 13.56 2.09
N MET A 32 -26.61 12.73 1.07
CA MET A 32 -26.71 11.27 1.16
C MET A 32 -25.76 10.70 2.20
N MET A 33 -24.50 11.14 2.20
CA MET A 33 -23.49 10.74 3.20
C MET A 33 -23.93 11.06 4.62
N ILE A 34 -24.41 12.28 4.84
CA ILE A 34 -24.84 12.72 6.16
C ILE A 34 -26.11 11.98 6.61
N GLU A 35 -27.08 11.78 5.72
CA GLU A 35 -28.25 10.95 6.03
C GLU A 35 -27.88 9.53 6.49
N ASP A 36 -26.90 8.91 5.82
CA ASP A 36 -26.41 7.57 6.18
C ASP A 36 -25.70 7.57 7.54
N ILE A 37 -24.91 8.61 7.87
CA ILE A 37 -24.29 8.78 9.19
C ILE A 37 -25.33 9.00 10.28
N LEU A 38 -26.34 9.85 10.05
CA LEU A 38 -27.43 10.07 11.00
C LEU A 38 -28.27 8.81 11.23
N SER A 39 -28.46 8.01 10.17
CA SER A 39 -29.15 6.72 10.26
C SER A 39 -28.36 5.70 11.07
N PHE A 40 -27.04 5.70 10.97
CA PHE A 40 -26.17 4.90 11.83
C PHE A 40 -26.26 5.32 13.28
N ILE A 41 -26.18 6.63 13.59
CA ILE A 41 -26.31 7.13 14.96
C ILE A 41 -27.68 6.74 15.56
N HIS A 42 -28.75 6.87 14.78
CA HIS A 42 -30.08 6.44 15.20
C HIS A 42 -30.14 4.93 15.50
N TYR A 43 -29.54 4.12 14.65
CA TYR A 43 -29.55 2.67 14.78
C TYR A 43 -28.83 2.16 16.02
N ILE A 44 -27.67 2.74 16.36
CA ILE A 44 -26.90 2.32 17.56
C ILE A 44 -27.41 2.93 18.85
N SER A 45 -28.25 3.98 18.77
CA SER A 45 -28.86 4.64 19.96
C SER A 45 -30.18 3.97 20.29
N SER A 46 -30.37 3.55 21.54
CA SER A 46 -31.63 2.87 21.97
C SER A 46 -32.77 3.86 22.20
N GLU A 47 -32.72 4.66 23.24
CA GLU A 47 -33.87 5.53 23.67
C GLU A 47 -33.64 7.02 23.37
N ASP A 48 -32.39 7.50 23.28
CA ASP A 48 -32.06 8.94 23.15
C ASP A 48 -31.56 9.32 21.73
N SER A 49 -32.04 8.64 20.71
CA SER A 49 -31.55 8.83 19.35
C SER A 49 -31.75 10.25 18.80
N GLU A 50 -32.88 10.90 19.11
CA GLU A 50 -33.17 12.26 18.63
C GLU A 50 -32.26 13.32 19.28
N GLU A 51 -31.97 13.18 20.57
CA GLU A 51 -31.09 14.07 21.31
C GLU A 51 -29.64 13.95 20.78
N ARG A 52 -29.17 12.73 20.56
CA ARG A 52 -27.83 12.46 20.00
C ARG A 52 -27.68 12.97 18.59
N ILE A 53 -28.68 12.78 17.74
CA ILE A 53 -28.70 13.33 16.37
C ILE A 53 -28.64 14.86 16.42
N SER A 54 -29.44 15.49 17.30
CA SER A 54 -29.43 16.94 17.45
C SER A 54 -28.09 17.45 17.94
N LEU A 55 -27.48 16.80 18.93
CA LEU A 55 -26.15 17.14 19.43
C LEU A 55 -25.06 16.94 18.35
N PHE A 56 -25.12 15.85 17.57
CA PHE A 56 -24.19 15.62 16.48
C PHE A 56 -24.29 16.71 15.41
N LYS A 57 -25.52 17.08 15.02
CA LYS A 57 -25.74 18.17 14.05
C LYS A 57 -25.15 19.48 14.54
N ILE A 58 -25.41 19.87 15.77
CA ILE A 58 -24.89 21.13 16.37
C ILE A 58 -23.36 21.09 16.48
N THR A 59 -22.78 19.94 16.80
CA THR A 59 -21.34 19.82 17.09
C THR A 59 -20.50 19.71 15.83
N TYR A 60 -20.98 19.00 14.82
CA TYR A 60 -20.16 18.58 13.67
C TYR A 60 -20.67 19.06 12.32
N LEU A 61 -21.94 19.42 12.18
CA LEU A 61 -22.53 19.83 10.91
C LEU A 61 -22.80 21.34 10.88
N ASN A 62 -22.78 21.91 9.67
CA ASN A 62 -23.19 23.31 9.49
C ASN A 62 -24.71 23.41 9.31
N THR A 63 -25.24 24.63 9.29
CA THR A 63 -26.68 24.91 9.14
C THR A 63 -27.28 24.38 7.84
N SER A 64 -26.49 24.11 6.81
CA SER A 64 -26.94 23.57 5.52
C SER A 64 -27.52 22.15 5.61
N TYR A 65 -27.25 21.45 6.69
CA TYR A 65 -27.71 20.07 6.92
C TYR A 65 -28.71 19.94 8.08
N SER A 66 -29.21 21.07 8.59
CA SER A 66 -30.13 21.10 9.74
C SER A 66 -31.47 20.37 9.49
N ASP A 67 -31.92 20.35 8.23
CA ASP A 67 -33.16 19.72 7.78
C ASP A 67 -33.06 18.22 7.52
N LEU A 68 -31.84 17.64 7.58
CA LEU A 68 -31.67 16.22 7.35
C LEU A 68 -32.04 15.38 8.58
N TYR A 69 -32.71 14.27 8.33
CA TYR A 69 -33.12 13.30 9.35
C TYR A 69 -32.73 11.89 8.93
N PRO A 70 -32.51 10.97 9.90
CA PRO A 70 -32.19 9.57 9.60
C PRO A 70 -33.35 8.95 8.79
N LYS A 71 -33.00 8.14 7.79
CA LYS A 71 -33.99 7.30 7.11
C LYS A 71 -34.14 6.02 7.93
N VAL A 72 -35.25 5.96 8.67
CA VAL A 72 -35.60 4.78 9.47
C VAL A 72 -36.16 3.71 8.53
N GLN A 73 -35.31 2.78 8.09
CA GLN A 73 -35.68 1.52 7.47
C GLN A 73 -34.70 0.43 7.88
N GLU A 74 -35.08 -0.83 7.65
CA GLU A 74 -34.28 -2.02 8.00
C GLU A 74 -32.78 -1.84 7.68
N ILE A 75 -31.90 -2.56 8.44
CA ILE A 75 -30.46 -2.49 8.31
C ILE A 75 -30.05 -2.86 6.89
N GLU A 76 -29.91 -1.87 6.02
CA GLU A 76 -29.34 -2.01 4.69
C GLU A 76 -27.98 -1.36 4.62
N THR A 77 -27.10 -1.91 3.79
CA THR A 77 -25.81 -1.27 3.47
C THR A 77 -26.05 0.17 3.00
N PRO A 78 -25.38 1.17 3.61
CA PRO A 78 -25.61 2.59 3.34
C PRO A 78 -25.47 2.93 1.86
N ARG A 79 -26.31 3.82 1.36
CA ARG A 79 -26.33 4.20 -0.07
C ARG A 79 -25.05 4.91 -0.50
N PHE A 80 -24.55 5.79 0.35
CA PHE A 80 -23.30 6.48 0.12
C PHE A 80 -22.11 5.49 0.08
N PHE A 81 -22.09 4.51 0.98
CA PHE A 81 -21.07 3.46 0.97
C PHE A 81 -21.10 2.62 -0.30
N LYS A 82 -22.29 2.19 -0.76
CA LYS A 82 -22.46 1.50 -2.05
C LYS A 82 -21.97 2.34 -3.23
N LEU A 83 -22.23 3.65 -3.19
CA LEU A 83 -21.78 4.59 -4.23
C LEU A 83 -20.26 4.67 -4.25
N LEU A 84 -19.61 4.89 -3.11
CA LEU A 84 -18.15 4.92 -3.00
C LEU A 84 -17.50 3.62 -3.50
N PHE A 85 -18.07 2.50 -3.12
CA PHE A 85 -17.60 1.19 -3.54
C PHE A 85 -17.73 0.98 -5.07
N ASN A 86 -18.81 1.42 -5.69
CA ASN A 86 -19.00 1.34 -7.14
C ASN A 86 -18.11 2.31 -7.90
N LEU A 87 -17.89 3.52 -7.39
CA LEU A 87 -16.94 4.48 -7.97
C LEU A 87 -15.49 3.99 -7.87
N SER A 88 -15.14 3.28 -6.81
CA SER A 88 -13.81 2.65 -6.71
C SER A 88 -13.59 1.55 -7.76
N LYS A 89 -14.67 0.94 -8.28
CA LYS A 89 -14.60 -0.02 -9.39
C LYS A 89 -14.39 0.64 -10.75
N GLU A 90 -14.94 1.82 -10.96
CA GLU A 90 -14.85 2.53 -12.26
C GLU A 90 -13.51 3.26 -12.43
N ILE A 91 -12.86 3.62 -11.32
CA ILE A 91 -11.57 4.31 -11.32
C ILE A 91 -10.48 3.29 -11.00
N SER A 92 -10.02 2.57 -12.04
CA SER A 92 -8.96 1.55 -11.96
C SER A 92 -7.58 2.12 -11.67
N SER A 93 -7.43 3.01 -10.68
CA SER A 93 -6.14 3.47 -10.19
C SER A 93 -5.99 3.21 -8.69
N ASN A 94 -4.84 2.70 -8.28
CA ASN A 94 -4.44 2.37 -6.91
C ASN A 94 -4.61 3.48 -5.85
N ARG A 95 -5.14 4.64 -6.21
CA ARG A 95 -5.40 5.78 -5.31
C ARG A 95 -6.83 5.80 -4.74
N VAL A 96 -7.76 5.03 -5.30
CA VAL A 96 -9.18 5.08 -4.93
C VAL A 96 -9.61 3.89 -4.05
N SER A 97 -8.74 2.89 -3.88
CA SER A 97 -9.03 1.68 -3.08
C SER A 97 -9.21 1.91 -1.58
N HIS A 98 -9.16 3.16 -1.10
CA HIS A 98 -9.26 3.49 0.33
C HIS A 98 -10.42 4.42 0.68
N ILE A 99 -11.27 4.81 -0.29
CA ILE A 99 -12.37 5.76 0.00
C ILE A 99 -13.45 5.10 0.84
N GLU A 100 -13.78 3.85 0.56
CA GLU A 100 -14.70 3.08 1.36
C GLU A 100 -14.18 2.83 2.79
N SER A 101 -12.87 2.67 2.97
CA SER A 101 -12.26 2.50 4.29
C SER A 101 -12.34 3.78 5.13
N LEU A 102 -12.32 4.96 4.50
CA LEU A 102 -12.52 6.22 5.20
C LEU A 102 -13.94 6.34 5.77
N PHE A 103 -14.96 5.89 5.03
CA PHE A 103 -16.33 5.86 5.55
C PHE A 103 -16.44 4.88 6.73
N ILE A 104 -15.87 3.68 6.62
CA ILE A 104 -15.85 2.69 7.72
C ILE A 104 -15.15 3.27 8.95
N SER A 105 -14.00 3.93 8.80
CA SER A 105 -13.27 4.53 9.91
C SER A 105 -14.06 5.69 10.56
N THR A 106 -14.76 6.49 9.76
CA THR A 106 -15.63 7.56 10.27
C THR A 106 -16.78 6.99 11.12
N ILE A 107 -17.46 5.96 10.63
CA ILE A 107 -18.52 5.24 11.37
C ILE A 107 -17.96 4.63 12.67
N TYR A 108 -16.76 4.07 12.62
CA TYR A 108 -16.09 3.51 13.80
C TYR A 108 -15.79 4.58 14.86
N GLU A 109 -15.22 5.73 14.47
CA GLU A 109 -14.92 6.81 15.42
C GLU A 109 -16.20 7.44 16.04
N ILE A 110 -17.27 7.56 15.25
CA ILE A 110 -18.58 8.00 15.77
C ILE A 110 -19.14 6.99 16.78
N GLY A 111 -19.16 5.70 16.43
CA GLY A 111 -19.65 4.65 17.33
C GLY A 111 -18.85 4.56 18.63
N LYS A 112 -17.53 4.68 18.54
CA LYS A 112 -16.61 4.72 19.67
C LYS A 112 -16.84 5.95 20.56
N TYR A 113 -17.03 7.13 19.98
CA TYR A 113 -17.31 8.36 20.73
C TYR A 113 -18.56 8.22 21.58
N TYR A 114 -19.64 7.68 20.99
CA TYR A 114 -20.89 7.46 21.75
C TYR A 114 -20.81 6.29 22.73
N SER A 115 -19.96 5.29 22.50
CA SER A 115 -19.77 4.15 23.40
C SER A 115 -18.89 4.47 24.62
N LEU A 116 -18.00 5.46 24.52
CA LEU A 116 -17.02 5.81 25.57
C LEU A 116 -17.45 6.98 26.44
N ASN A 117 -18.38 7.84 25.99
CA ASN A 117 -18.91 8.93 26.81
C ASN A 117 -19.88 8.40 27.87
N LYS A 118 -19.28 7.90 28.95
CA LYS A 118 -19.92 7.36 30.13
C LYS A 118 -20.58 8.48 30.94
N GLN A 119 -21.86 8.74 30.71
CA GLN A 119 -22.73 9.23 31.78
C GLN A 119 -23.91 8.28 32.03
N ASP A 120 -24.19 7.35 31.10
CA ASP A 120 -25.20 6.30 31.30
C ASP A 120 -24.72 4.97 30.69
N GLU A 121 -24.61 3.91 31.49
CA GLU A 121 -24.04 2.60 31.09
C GLU A 121 -24.85 1.81 30.04
N ASN A 122 -26.06 2.30 29.64
CA ASN A 122 -27.01 1.55 28.81
C ASN A 122 -27.43 2.20 27.49
N THR A 123 -26.76 3.24 27.00
CA THR A 123 -27.33 4.10 25.94
C THR A 123 -26.83 3.80 24.52
N VAL A 124 -25.83 2.95 24.32
CA VAL A 124 -25.41 2.47 22.99
C VAL A 124 -25.42 0.96 22.97
N ASP A 125 -26.12 0.42 22.00
CA ASP A 125 -26.17 -1.02 21.76
C ASP A 125 -24.87 -1.44 21.03
N LYS A 126 -23.93 -1.97 21.82
CA LYS A 126 -22.63 -2.44 21.34
C LYS A 126 -22.78 -3.57 20.32
N GLU A 127 -23.81 -4.40 20.47
CA GLU A 127 -24.07 -5.48 19.52
C GLU A 127 -24.52 -4.92 18.17
N LYS A 128 -25.42 -3.94 18.16
CA LYS A 128 -25.83 -3.23 16.95
C LYS A 128 -24.64 -2.53 16.28
N PHE A 129 -23.78 -1.87 17.06
CA PHE A 129 -22.57 -1.23 16.53
C PHE A 129 -21.63 -2.25 15.83
N MET A 130 -21.35 -3.36 16.49
CA MET A 130 -20.51 -4.41 15.92
C MET A 130 -21.14 -5.06 14.68
N ASN A 131 -22.48 -5.30 14.72
CA ASN A 131 -23.21 -5.85 13.58
C ASN A 131 -23.20 -4.91 12.37
N TYR A 132 -23.28 -3.59 12.60
CA TYR A 132 -23.17 -2.61 11.52
C TYR A 132 -21.80 -2.60 10.86
N LEU A 133 -20.72 -2.61 11.65
CA LEU A 133 -19.35 -2.71 11.11
C LEU A 133 -19.11 -4.03 10.35
N LYS A 134 -19.66 -5.13 10.87
CA LYS A 134 -19.58 -6.43 10.21
C LYS A 134 -20.29 -6.41 8.86
N MET A 135 -21.49 -5.84 8.78
CA MET A 135 -22.23 -5.68 7.53
C MET A 135 -21.44 -4.88 6.48
N LEU A 136 -20.76 -3.78 6.85
CA LEU A 136 -19.94 -3.01 5.94
C LEU A 136 -18.74 -3.82 5.43
N LYS A 137 -18.09 -4.58 6.30
CA LYS A 137 -16.98 -5.47 5.93
C LYS A 137 -17.42 -6.61 5.02
N GLU A 138 -18.50 -7.30 5.36
CA GLU A 138 -19.06 -8.38 4.54
C GLU A 138 -19.45 -7.88 3.15
N TYR A 139 -20.01 -6.67 3.05
CA TYR A 139 -20.30 -6.07 1.74
C TYR A 139 -19.04 -5.85 0.91
N THR A 140 -17.94 -5.40 1.51
CA THR A 140 -16.65 -5.24 0.83
C THR A 140 -16.04 -6.57 0.42
N GLU A 141 -16.10 -7.61 1.26
CA GLU A 141 -15.55 -8.93 0.98
C GLU A 141 -16.31 -9.66 -0.12
N LEU A 142 -17.64 -9.74 -0.02
CA LEU A 142 -18.50 -10.36 -1.04
C LEU A 142 -18.37 -9.74 -2.43
N ASN A 143 -18.07 -8.44 -2.48
CA ASN A 143 -17.89 -7.75 -3.75
C ASN A 143 -16.42 -7.71 -4.20
N LYS A 144 -15.44 -8.02 -3.34
CA LYS A 144 -14.04 -8.29 -3.72
C LYS A 144 -13.88 -9.64 -4.39
N GLU A 145 -14.55 -10.68 -3.92
CA GLU A 145 -14.58 -11.98 -4.62
C GLU A 145 -15.14 -11.85 -6.04
N SER A 146 -16.19 -11.04 -6.21
CA SER A 146 -16.70 -10.70 -7.55
C SER A 146 -15.72 -9.87 -8.39
N GLN A 147 -14.80 -9.13 -7.76
CA GLN A 147 -13.71 -8.42 -8.45
C GLN A 147 -12.62 -9.39 -8.90
N ASN A 148 -12.21 -10.33 -8.09
CA ASN A 148 -11.19 -11.31 -8.47
C ASN A 148 -11.63 -12.12 -9.71
N ILE A 149 -12.90 -12.53 -9.78
CA ILE A 149 -13.45 -13.20 -10.96
C ILE A 149 -13.51 -12.26 -12.18
N ALA A 150 -13.79 -10.98 -12.00
CA ALA A 150 -13.80 -10.00 -13.09
C ALA A 150 -12.38 -9.58 -13.51
N PHE A 151 -11.44 -9.51 -12.58
CA PHE A 151 -10.01 -9.23 -12.85
C PHE A 151 -9.33 -10.42 -13.49
N GLU A 152 -9.56 -11.65 -13.06
CA GLU A 152 -9.07 -12.86 -13.75
C GLU A 152 -9.57 -12.91 -15.20
N ASN A 153 -10.81 -12.50 -15.48
CA ASN A 153 -11.33 -12.40 -16.84
C ASN A 153 -10.78 -11.21 -17.64
N LEU A 154 -10.41 -10.10 -16.99
CA LEU A 154 -9.77 -8.94 -17.65
C LEU A 154 -8.27 -9.21 -17.89
N ASP A 155 -7.53 -9.73 -16.92
CA ASP A 155 -6.13 -10.11 -17.09
C ASP A 155 -5.97 -11.17 -18.19
N ASN A 156 -6.86 -12.17 -18.22
CA ASN A 156 -6.89 -13.14 -19.32
C ASN A 156 -7.24 -12.52 -20.70
N SER A 157 -7.99 -11.40 -20.75
CA SER A 157 -8.27 -10.71 -22.01
C SER A 157 -7.12 -9.79 -22.45
N ILE A 158 -6.37 -9.21 -21.49
CA ILE A 158 -5.19 -8.37 -21.76
C ILE A 158 -4.01 -9.27 -22.17
N ILE A 159 -3.76 -10.37 -21.47
CA ILE A 159 -2.73 -11.35 -21.79
C ILE A 159 -2.98 -12.00 -23.16
N LYS A 160 -4.23 -12.28 -23.52
CA LYS A 160 -4.57 -12.78 -24.86
C LYS A 160 -4.34 -11.76 -25.98
N ASN A 161 -4.43 -10.47 -25.70
CA ASN A 161 -4.13 -9.43 -26.71
C ASN A 161 -2.63 -9.19 -26.90
N GLU A 162 -1.80 -9.39 -25.88
CA GLU A 162 -0.33 -9.33 -26.04
C GLU A 162 0.24 -10.56 -26.79
N GLU A 163 -0.38 -11.74 -26.64
CA GLU A 163 0.04 -12.93 -27.40
C GLU A 163 -0.32 -12.89 -28.91
N ILE A 164 -1.29 -12.05 -29.32
CA ILE A 164 -1.70 -11.95 -30.73
C ILE A 164 -0.69 -11.18 -31.59
N HIS A 165 0.18 -10.37 -31.02
CA HIS A 165 1.19 -9.61 -31.81
C HIS A 165 2.53 -10.33 -31.97
N ASN A 166 2.77 -11.49 -31.34
CA ASN A 166 4.07 -12.19 -31.42
C ASN A 166 4.04 -13.63 -31.92
N LYS A 167 2.93 -14.11 -32.49
CA LYS A 167 2.92 -15.46 -33.12
C LYS A 167 2.16 -15.48 -34.45
N THR A 168 2.87 -15.19 -35.51
CA THR A 168 2.64 -15.88 -36.80
C THR A 168 3.42 -17.19 -36.76
N SER A 169 2.70 -18.24 -36.71
CA SER A 169 2.93 -19.63 -37.10
C SER A 169 3.01 -20.70 -35.98
N ILE A 170 2.13 -21.70 -36.22
CA ILE A 170 2.15 -23.12 -35.83
C ILE A 170 1.34 -23.51 -34.57
N ASP A 171 0.08 -23.90 -34.88
CA ASP A 171 -0.65 -25.13 -34.55
C ASP A 171 -0.58 -25.77 -33.16
N GLY A 172 -1.77 -25.98 -32.60
CA GLY A 172 -2.14 -27.21 -31.92
C GLY A 172 -2.16 -27.24 -30.37
N ASN A 173 -3.37 -27.13 -29.83
CA ASN A 173 -3.82 -27.74 -28.53
C ASN A 173 -2.85 -27.68 -27.33
N LYS A 174 -3.12 -26.86 -26.35
CA LYS A 174 -2.86 -27.25 -24.94
C LYS A 174 -3.77 -26.56 -23.94
N LYS A 175 -4.11 -27.35 -22.95
CA LYS A 175 -4.94 -27.12 -21.77
C LYS A 175 -4.35 -26.03 -20.87
N ASP A 176 -5.25 -25.36 -20.11
CA ASP A 176 -4.94 -24.49 -18.97
C ASP A 176 -3.99 -25.21 -17.99
N ASP A 177 -2.77 -24.67 -17.85
CA ASP A 177 -1.84 -24.97 -16.79
C ASP A 177 -1.47 -23.65 -16.13
N ASP A 178 -1.86 -23.44 -14.87
CA ASP A 178 -1.32 -22.44 -13.97
C ASP A 178 0.19 -22.71 -13.85
N GLN A 179 1.02 -22.05 -14.65
CA GLN A 179 2.47 -22.11 -14.51
C GLN A 179 2.87 -21.27 -13.29
N GLU A 180 2.95 -21.90 -12.12
CA GLU A 180 3.60 -21.32 -10.95
C GLU A 180 5.00 -20.82 -11.32
N GLU A 181 5.29 -19.51 -11.16
CA GLU A 181 6.61 -18.90 -11.40
C GLU A 181 7.72 -19.80 -10.83
N SER A 182 8.71 -20.13 -11.63
CA SER A 182 9.84 -20.93 -11.18
C SER A 182 10.82 -20.09 -10.35
N LEU A 183 11.70 -20.75 -9.59
CA LEU A 183 12.77 -20.02 -8.89
C LEU A 183 13.69 -19.28 -9.87
N GLU A 184 13.87 -19.83 -11.08
CA GLU A 184 14.71 -19.21 -12.12
C GLU A 184 14.04 -17.94 -12.67
N ASP A 185 12.72 -17.96 -12.86
CA ASP A 185 11.98 -16.78 -13.32
C ASP A 185 12.09 -15.64 -12.30
N LEU A 186 11.92 -15.94 -11.00
CA LEU A 186 12.07 -14.94 -9.92
C LEU A 186 13.51 -14.37 -9.81
N LEU A 187 14.52 -15.21 -10.06
CA LEU A 187 15.90 -14.72 -10.09
C LEU A 187 16.19 -13.90 -11.36
N ASN A 188 15.57 -14.23 -12.49
CA ASN A 188 15.64 -13.42 -13.69
C ASN A 188 14.94 -12.07 -13.49
N GLU A 189 13.74 -12.05 -12.90
CA GLU A 189 13.05 -10.81 -12.55
C GLU A 189 13.91 -9.92 -11.62
N LEU A 190 14.58 -10.51 -10.62
CA LEU A 190 15.53 -9.77 -9.79
C LEU A 190 16.70 -9.20 -10.60
N ASN A 191 17.25 -9.98 -11.55
CA ASN A 191 18.37 -9.56 -12.38
C ASN A 191 17.98 -8.49 -13.41
N GLU A 192 16.73 -8.44 -13.84
CA GLU A 192 16.18 -7.43 -14.75
C GLU A 192 15.93 -6.08 -14.08
N LEU A 193 15.87 -6.02 -12.75
CA LEU A 193 15.77 -4.73 -12.05
C LEU A 193 16.94 -3.82 -12.44
N ILE A 194 16.65 -2.55 -12.70
CA ILE A 194 17.67 -1.57 -13.05
C ILE A 194 18.61 -1.36 -11.86
N GLY A 195 19.91 -1.37 -12.12
CA GLY A 195 20.95 -1.17 -11.10
C GLY A 195 20.98 -2.27 -10.04
N LEU A 196 21.11 -1.87 -8.77
CA LEU A 196 21.06 -2.74 -7.59
C LEU A 196 22.10 -3.87 -7.58
N ALA A 197 23.30 -3.66 -8.16
CA ALA A 197 24.32 -4.70 -8.32
C ALA A 197 24.66 -5.38 -6.98
N GLY A 198 24.93 -4.61 -5.92
CA GLY A 198 25.23 -5.14 -4.59
C GLY A 198 24.06 -5.89 -3.98
N VAL A 199 22.83 -5.42 -4.18
CA VAL A 199 21.61 -6.11 -3.70
C VAL A 199 21.43 -7.46 -4.38
N LYS A 200 21.59 -7.53 -5.70
CA LYS A 200 21.51 -8.77 -6.50
C LYS A 200 22.54 -9.80 -6.05
N GLU A 201 23.76 -9.37 -5.79
CA GLU A 201 24.84 -10.23 -5.28
C GLU A 201 24.50 -10.78 -3.88
N GLU A 202 24.06 -9.92 -2.96
CA GLU A 202 23.68 -10.31 -1.59
C GLU A 202 22.46 -11.26 -1.57
N VAL A 203 21.45 -11.03 -2.40
CA VAL A 203 20.30 -11.93 -2.52
C VAL A 203 20.71 -13.25 -3.15
N SER A 204 21.54 -13.25 -4.19
CA SER A 204 22.07 -14.47 -4.83
C SER A 204 22.88 -15.31 -3.84
N SER A 205 23.73 -14.67 -3.05
CA SER A 205 24.50 -15.32 -1.99
C SER A 205 23.57 -15.98 -0.96
N LEU A 206 22.53 -15.26 -0.51
CA LEU A 206 21.53 -15.78 0.42
C LEU A 206 20.80 -17.01 -0.16
N VAL A 207 20.36 -16.92 -1.42
CA VAL A 207 19.70 -18.04 -2.13
C VAL A 207 20.61 -19.27 -2.18
N ASN A 208 21.90 -19.08 -2.47
CA ASN A 208 22.87 -20.18 -2.52
C ASN A 208 23.04 -20.84 -1.16
N ILE A 209 23.13 -20.07 -0.08
CA ILE A 209 23.20 -20.60 1.29
C ILE A 209 21.96 -21.44 1.59
N LEU A 210 20.76 -20.93 1.28
CA LEU A 210 19.51 -21.64 1.54
C LEU A 210 19.40 -22.94 0.73
N LYS A 211 19.78 -22.92 -0.57
CA LYS A 211 19.86 -24.14 -1.42
C LYS A 211 20.78 -25.20 -0.82
N ILE A 212 21.97 -24.80 -0.38
CA ILE A 212 22.94 -25.73 0.22
C ILE A 212 22.45 -26.25 1.56
N ASN A 213 21.83 -25.41 2.38
CA ASN A 213 21.25 -25.82 3.66
C ASN A 213 20.17 -26.89 3.43
N LYS A 214 19.25 -26.68 2.50
CA LYS A 214 18.22 -27.66 2.13
C LYS A 214 18.81 -28.99 1.63
N LEU A 215 19.91 -28.94 0.84
CA LEU A 215 20.61 -30.13 0.38
C LEU A 215 21.29 -30.86 1.55
N ARG A 216 21.86 -30.14 2.53
CA ARG A 216 22.44 -30.74 3.74
C ARG A 216 21.39 -31.44 4.59
N GLU A 217 20.24 -30.81 4.81
CA GLU A 217 19.10 -31.40 5.53
C GLU A 217 18.62 -32.68 4.87
N SER A 218 18.42 -32.68 3.54
CA SER A 218 17.97 -33.86 2.79
C SER A 218 18.95 -35.04 2.87
N ARG A 219 20.23 -34.76 3.18
CA ARG A 219 21.29 -35.78 3.35
C ARG A 219 21.58 -36.11 4.81
N GLY A 220 20.78 -35.56 5.76
CA GLY A 220 20.95 -35.82 7.20
C GLY A 220 22.14 -35.10 7.84
N PHE A 221 22.73 -34.09 7.18
CA PHE A 221 23.82 -33.30 7.77
C PHE A 221 23.26 -32.20 8.66
N LYS A 222 24.02 -31.83 9.70
CA LYS A 222 23.71 -30.64 10.50
C LYS A 222 23.81 -29.37 9.64
N VAL A 223 22.81 -28.49 9.80
CA VAL A 223 22.75 -27.22 9.11
C VAL A 223 23.06 -26.10 10.09
N PRO A 224 23.99 -25.18 9.74
CA PRO A 224 24.21 -23.98 10.52
C PRO A 224 22.95 -23.12 10.57
N GLN A 225 22.59 -22.62 11.74
CA GLN A 225 21.48 -21.67 11.86
C GLN A 225 21.90 -20.32 11.27
N VAL A 226 21.26 -19.91 10.20
CA VAL A 226 21.43 -18.59 9.58
C VAL A 226 20.17 -17.78 9.83
N SER A 227 20.32 -16.56 10.33
CA SER A 227 19.16 -15.66 10.46
C SER A 227 18.57 -15.39 9.07
N LYS A 228 17.25 -15.55 8.98
CA LYS A 228 16.47 -15.25 7.78
C LYS A 228 15.98 -13.79 7.75
N HIS A 229 16.04 -13.12 8.92
CA HIS A 229 15.62 -11.73 9.07
C HIS A 229 16.69 -10.79 8.50
N LEU A 230 16.24 -9.70 7.85
CA LEU A 230 17.12 -8.80 7.10
C LEU A 230 16.90 -7.34 7.49
N VAL A 231 17.94 -6.55 7.28
CA VAL A 231 17.88 -5.09 7.33
C VAL A 231 18.11 -4.53 5.93
N PHE A 232 17.21 -3.71 5.44
CA PHE A 232 17.33 -2.99 4.17
C PHE A 232 17.67 -1.54 4.44
N LEU A 233 18.87 -1.13 4.05
CA LEU A 233 19.42 0.20 4.27
C LEU A 233 19.43 0.99 2.97
N GLY A 234 19.02 2.24 2.97
CA GLY A 234 19.12 3.12 1.81
C GLY A 234 18.02 4.17 1.73
N ASN A 235 18.21 5.11 0.80
CA ASN A 235 17.31 6.23 0.56
C ASN A 235 15.94 5.78 -0.02
N PRO A 236 14.91 6.65 0.01
CA PRO A 236 13.61 6.34 -0.58
C PRO A 236 13.71 6.09 -2.09
N GLY A 237 12.82 5.26 -2.61
CA GLY A 237 12.75 5.00 -4.06
C GLY A 237 13.89 4.17 -4.63
N THR A 238 14.73 3.53 -3.81
CA THR A 238 15.82 2.64 -4.23
C THR A 238 15.39 1.18 -4.47
N GLY A 239 14.08 0.86 -4.41
CA GLY A 239 13.57 -0.48 -4.73
C GLY A 239 13.46 -1.45 -3.55
N LYS A 240 13.62 -1.01 -2.29
CA LYS A 240 13.56 -1.89 -1.09
C LYS A 240 12.31 -2.76 -1.03
N THR A 241 11.12 -2.18 -1.18
CA THR A 241 9.84 -2.92 -1.16
C THR A 241 9.71 -3.90 -2.33
N THR A 242 10.19 -3.51 -3.52
CA THR A 242 10.18 -4.38 -4.71
C THR A 242 11.04 -5.62 -4.49
N VAL A 243 12.25 -5.46 -3.97
CA VAL A 243 13.14 -6.58 -3.65
C VAL A 243 12.59 -7.42 -2.49
N ALA A 244 11.96 -6.82 -1.48
CA ALA A 244 11.33 -7.58 -0.39
C ALA A 244 10.19 -8.48 -0.92
N ARG A 245 9.42 -8.01 -1.89
CA ARG A 245 8.34 -8.77 -2.54
C ARG A 245 8.89 -9.95 -3.35
N LEU A 246 9.94 -9.74 -4.14
CA LEU A 246 10.61 -10.81 -4.87
C LEU A 246 11.22 -11.84 -3.90
N LEU A 247 11.88 -11.36 -2.85
CA LEU A 247 12.50 -12.22 -1.87
C LEU A 247 11.48 -13.08 -1.09
N SER A 248 10.27 -12.55 -0.82
CA SER A 248 9.20 -13.35 -0.19
C SER A 248 8.76 -14.52 -1.07
N LYS A 249 8.62 -14.29 -2.38
CA LYS A 249 8.33 -15.34 -3.37
C LYS A 249 9.49 -16.35 -3.47
N ILE A 250 10.74 -15.88 -3.50
CA ILE A 250 11.95 -16.72 -3.52
C ILE A 250 12.01 -17.61 -2.28
N TYR A 251 11.74 -17.07 -1.10
CA TYR A 251 11.70 -17.87 0.14
C TYR A 251 10.63 -18.97 0.08
N LYS A 252 9.47 -18.70 -0.49
CA LYS A 252 8.43 -19.71 -0.73
C LYS A 252 8.95 -20.82 -1.65
N LYS A 253 9.53 -20.48 -2.79
CA LYS A 253 10.06 -21.46 -3.76
C LYS A 253 11.21 -22.30 -3.21
N LEU A 254 12.00 -21.74 -2.32
CA LEU A 254 13.04 -22.46 -1.59
C LEU A 254 12.48 -23.31 -0.43
N GLY A 255 11.18 -23.21 -0.11
CA GLY A 255 10.55 -23.90 1.01
C GLY A 255 11.01 -23.37 2.38
N VAL A 256 11.50 -22.14 2.44
CA VAL A 256 11.84 -21.42 3.68
C VAL A 256 10.58 -20.89 4.35
N LEU A 257 9.60 -20.49 3.54
CA LEU A 257 8.29 -19.99 3.94
C LEU A 257 7.19 -20.79 3.22
N GLU A 258 6.09 -21.01 3.90
CA GLU A 258 4.97 -21.79 3.36
C GLU A 258 4.17 -21.04 2.30
N LYS A 259 3.80 -19.78 2.59
CA LYS A 259 2.89 -18.98 1.75
C LYS A 259 3.63 -17.95 0.89
N GLY A 260 4.66 -17.29 1.44
CA GLY A 260 5.47 -16.30 0.73
C GLY A 260 4.77 -14.97 0.44
N GLN A 261 3.70 -14.63 1.18
CA GLN A 261 3.08 -13.30 1.10
C GLN A 261 3.98 -12.24 1.75
N LEU A 262 3.85 -10.99 1.28
CA LEU A 262 4.46 -9.82 1.90
C LEU A 262 3.40 -9.03 2.64
N VAL A 263 3.57 -8.83 3.95
CA VAL A 263 2.77 -7.90 4.75
C VAL A 263 3.60 -6.66 4.98
N GLU A 264 3.22 -5.57 4.34
CA GLU A 264 3.92 -4.29 4.40
C GLU A 264 3.27 -3.38 5.44
N VAL A 265 4.05 -2.88 6.38
CA VAL A 265 3.59 -2.00 7.44
C VAL A 265 4.62 -0.90 7.72
N ASP A 266 4.14 0.19 8.28
CA ASP A 266 4.93 1.24 8.91
C ASP A 266 4.63 1.31 10.42
N ARG A 267 5.16 2.32 11.10
CA ARG A 267 4.86 2.57 12.51
C ARG A 267 3.34 2.64 12.78
N SER A 268 2.58 3.30 11.90
CA SER A 268 1.14 3.49 12.10
C SER A 268 0.36 2.17 12.08
N GLY A 269 0.86 1.19 11.32
CA GLY A 269 0.33 -0.17 11.25
C GLY A 269 0.61 -1.04 12.49
N LEU A 270 1.62 -0.69 13.29
CA LEU A 270 2.09 -1.48 14.45
C LEU A 270 1.74 -0.83 15.80
N VAL A 271 1.88 0.48 15.91
CA VAL A 271 1.71 1.22 17.17
C VAL A 271 0.30 1.75 17.30
N ALA A 272 -0.28 1.60 18.48
CA ALA A 272 -1.58 2.16 18.84
C ALA A 272 -1.42 3.40 19.73
N GLY A 273 -2.51 4.17 19.87
CA GLY A 273 -2.52 5.40 20.67
C GLY A 273 -2.74 5.20 22.17
N TYR A 274 -2.96 3.97 22.64
CA TYR A 274 -3.31 3.67 24.03
C TYR A 274 -2.52 2.52 24.59
N VAL A 275 -2.28 2.54 25.91
CA VAL A 275 -1.54 1.51 26.66
C VAL A 275 -2.19 0.12 26.44
N GLY A 276 -1.36 -0.88 26.14
CA GLY A 276 -1.77 -2.28 25.99
C GLY A 276 -2.42 -2.62 24.63
N GLN A 277 -2.63 -1.66 23.74
CA GLN A 277 -3.18 -1.93 22.40
C GLN A 277 -2.10 -2.16 21.35
N THR A 278 -0.90 -1.65 21.59
CA THR A 278 0.23 -1.80 20.65
C THR A 278 0.65 -3.25 20.49
N ALA A 279 0.77 -4.00 21.59
CA ALA A 279 1.10 -5.42 21.52
C ALA A 279 0.05 -6.21 20.71
N ILE A 280 -1.25 -5.94 20.92
CA ILE A 280 -2.35 -6.61 20.20
C ILE A 280 -2.24 -6.30 18.70
N LYS A 281 -2.12 -5.03 18.33
CA LYS A 281 -2.02 -4.59 16.94
C LYS A 281 -0.78 -5.15 16.24
N THR A 282 0.34 -5.17 16.95
CA THR A 282 1.59 -5.77 16.44
C THR A 282 1.42 -7.27 16.24
N GLN A 283 0.78 -7.97 17.20
CA GLN A 283 0.53 -9.41 17.08
C GLN A 283 -0.43 -9.75 15.92
N GLU A 284 -1.43 -8.91 15.65
CA GLU A 284 -2.29 -9.07 14.46
C GLU A 284 -1.48 -9.03 13.17
N LYS A 285 -0.55 -8.07 13.02
CA LYS A 285 0.32 -7.97 11.84
C LYS A 285 1.32 -9.14 11.73
N ILE A 286 1.83 -9.62 12.86
CA ILE A 286 2.64 -10.84 12.90
C ILE A 286 1.82 -12.03 12.40
N ASN A 287 0.59 -12.20 12.88
CA ASN A 287 -0.30 -13.30 12.46
C ASN A 287 -0.65 -13.24 10.97
N GLU A 288 -0.87 -12.04 10.43
CA GLU A 288 -1.07 -11.84 8.99
C GLU A 288 0.18 -12.25 8.18
N ALA A 289 1.37 -12.06 8.74
CA ALA A 289 2.65 -12.39 8.09
C ALA A 289 3.08 -13.86 8.25
N MET A 290 2.36 -14.66 9.03
CA MET A 290 2.71 -16.07 9.26
C MET A 290 2.71 -16.88 7.96
N GLY A 291 3.81 -17.55 7.70
CA GLY A 291 4.11 -18.24 6.44
C GLY A 291 4.70 -17.34 5.37
N GLY A 292 4.95 -16.06 5.66
CA GLY A 292 5.44 -15.04 4.74
C GLY A 292 6.44 -14.07 5.34
N VAL A 293 6.50 -12.87 4.80
CA VAL A 293 7.41 -11.80 5.20
C VAL A 293 6.64 -10.63 5.80
N LEU A 294 7.05 -10.18 6.99
CA LEU A 294 6.64 -8.90 7.57
C LEU A 294 7.70 -7.85 7.19
N PHE A 295 7.33 -6.92 6.34
CA PHE A 295 8.18 -5.81 5.92
C PHE A 295 7.78 -4.55 6.68
N ILE A 296 8.73 -4.00 7.46
CA ILE A 296 8.49 -2.80 8.28
C ILE A 296 9.31 -1.66 7.68
N ASP A 297 8.61 -0.72 7.01
CA ASP A 297 9.25 0.46 6.47
C ASP A 297 9.47 1.52 7.54
N GLU A 298 10.56 2.29 7.42
CA GLU A 298 10.99 3.29 8.39
C GLU A 298 11.00 2.77 9.84
N ALA A 299 11.48 1.52 10.04
CA ALA A 299 11.40 0.82 11.33
C ALA A 299 12.04 1.58 12.50
N TYR A 300 13.01 2.45 12.23
CA TYR A 300 13.64 3.34 13.23
C TYR A 300 12.61 4.27 13.92
N THR A 301 11.46 4.48 13.28
CA THR A 301 10.39 5.28 13.87
C THR A 301 9.73 4.62 15.09
N LEU A 302 9.94 3.30 15.28
CA LEU A 302 9.46 2.55 16.46
C LEU A 302 10.24 2.91 17.73
N ALA A 303 11.48 3.44 17.63
CA ALA A 303 12.33 3.78 18.76
C ALA A 303 12.43 5.31 19.00
N LYS A 304 11.29 6.03 19.05
CA LYS A 304 11.27 7.51 19.08
C LYS A 304 11.25 8.17 20.49
N GLY A 305 11.42 7.44 21.61
CA GLY A 305 11.51 8.08 22.94
C GLY A 305 11.08 7.22 24.12
N GLU A 306 11.39 7.68 25.35
CA GLU A 306 11.21 6.92 26.60
C GLU A 306 9.73 6.71 27.01
N ASN A 307 8.79 7.47 26.46
CA ASN A 307 7.34 7.35 26.73
C ASN A 307 6.54 6.90 25.51
N ASP A 308 7.20 6.19 24.58
CA ASP A 308 6.62 5.83 23.29
C ASP A 308 6.18 4.36 23.29
N PHE A 309 4.95 4.09 22.88
CA PHE A 309 4.41 2.74 22.73
C PHE A 309 5.13 1.89 21.67
N GLY A 310 6.05 2.46 20.90
CA GLY A 310 6.87 1.73 19.93
C GLY A 310 7.75 0.66 20.54
N GLN A 311 8.23 0.84 21.79
CA GLN A 311 8.99 -0.18 22.51
C GLN A 311 8.16 -1.46 22.73
N GLU A 312 6.88 -1.34 23.06
CA GLU A 312 5.97 -2.49 23.22
C GLU A 312 5.83 -3.29 21.90
N SER A 313 5.84 -2.59 20.76
CA SER A 313 5.87 -3.23 19.44
C SER A 313 7.18 -3.97 19.19
N ILE A 314 8.32 -3.35 19.51
CA ILE A 314 9.65 -3.97 19.38
C ILE A 314 9.73 -5.25 20.21
N ASP A 315 9.29 -5.20 21.46
CA ASP A 315 9.35 -6.34 22.38
C ASP A 315 8.44 -7.49 21.90
N THR A 316 7.25 -7.17 21.38
CA THR A 316 6.33 -8.14 20.78
C THR A 316 6.93 -8.80 19.54
N LEU A 317 7.54 -8.01 18.66
CA LEU A 317 8.26 -8.52 17.47
C LEU A 317 9.41 -9.44 17.85
N LEU A 318 10.27 -9.02 18.79
CA LEU A 318 11.43 -9.80 19.23
C LEU A 318 11.01 -11.14 19.83
N LYS A 319 9.91 -11.16 20.61
CA LYS A 319 9.35 -12.39 21.15
C LYS A 319 8.86 -13.31 20.05
N ALA A 320 8.11 -12.82 19.10
CA ALA A 320 7.61 -13.62 17.98
C ALA A 320 8.74 -14.15 17.09
N MET A 321 9.77 -13.35 16.83
CA MET A 321 10.96 -13.78 16.07
C MET A 321 11.74 -14.91 16.76
N GLU A 322 11.64 -15.06 18.08
CA GLU A 322 12.23 -16.20 18.82
C GLU A 322 11.31 -17.40 18.82
N ASP A 323 10.05 -17.19 19.20
CA ASP A 323 9.08 -18.27 19.42
C ASP A 323 8.64 -18.91 18.08
N GLN A 324 8.62 -18.13 16.98
CA GLN A 324 8.07 -18.51 15.67
C GLN A 324 9.09 -18.29 14.53
N ARG A 325 10.37 -18.40 14.83
CA ARG A 325 11.50 -18.07 13.91
C ARG A 325 11.49 -18.84 12.57
N GLU A 326 10.82 -19.98 12.51
CA GLU A 326 10.74 -20.80 11.30
C GLU A 326 9.51 -20.46 10.44
N ASP A 327 8.53 -19.76 11.04
CA ASP A 327 7.21 -19.58 10.44
C ASP A 327 7.07 -18.25 9.68
N PHE A 328 7.91 -17.26 9.97
CA PHE A 328 7.89 -15.99 9.24
C PHE A 328 9.26 -15.30 9.24
N VAL A 329 9.43 -14.37 8.32
CA VAL A 329 10.64 -13.56 8.21
C VAL A 329 10.28 -12.08 8.44
N VAL A 330 11.12 -11.37 9.18
CA VAL A 330 11.00 -9.92 9.35
C VAL A 330 12.08 -9.23 8.52
N ILE A 331 11.68 -8.25 7.71
CA ILE A 331 12.58 -7.35 7.01
C ILE A 331 12.29 -5.94 7.54
N VAL A 332 13.27 -5.30 8.13
CA VAL A 332 13.18 -3.91 8.58
C VAL A 332 13.91 -3.02 7.58
N ALA A 333 13.30 -1.90 7.20
CA ALA A 333 13.85 -1.01 6.20
C ALA A 333 13.91 0.45 6.68
N GLY A 334 14.85 1.23 6.15
CA GLY A 334 14.96 2.65 6.44
C GLY A 334 16.30 3.25 6.02
N TYR A 335 16.50 4.51 6.39
CA TYR A 335 17.76 5.24 6.16
C TYR A 335 18.89 4.63 6.99
N SER A 336 20.09 4.58 6.41
CA SER A 336 21.25 3.86 7.01
C SER A 336 21.58 4.33 8.44
N GLU A 337 21.72 5.62 8.66
CA GLU A 337 22.11 6.13 9.98
C GLU A 337 21.00 5.96 11.05
N PRO A 338 19.72 6.32 10.82
CA PRO A 338 18.65 6.04 11.76
C PRO A 338 18.46 4.54 12.05
N MET A 339 18.62 3.68 11.04
CA MET A 339 18.52 2.23 11.22
C MET A 339 19.64 1.66 12.07
N ASN A 340 20.87 2.14 11.92
CA ASN A 340 21.98 1.73 12.79
C ASN A 340 21.69 2.08 14.25
N ARG A 341 21.21 3.30 14.52
CA ARG A 341 20.81 3.71 15.88
C ARG A 341 19.64 2.85 16.41
N PHE A 342 18.68 2.50 15.56
CA PHE A 342 17.57 1.62 15.89
C PHE A 342 18.04 0.22 16.31
N LEU A 343 18.94 -0.38 15.56
CA LEU A 343 19.50 -1.71 15.88
C LEU A 343 20.35 -1.69 17.16
N GLU A 344 21.04 -0.59 17.42
CA GLU A 344 21.84 -0.43 18.64
C GLU A 344 21.01 -0.11 19.90
N SER A 345 19.78 0.39 19.72
CA SER A 345 18.90 0.75 20.84
C SER A 345 18.46 -0.46 21.67
N ASN A 346 18.50 -1.68 21.10
CA ASN A 346 18.06 -2.89 21.78
C ASN A 346 18.96 -4.09 21.39
N PRO A 347 19.63 -4.74 22.38
CA PRO A 347 20.49 -5.91 22.12
C PRO A 347 19.77 -7.07 21.42
N GLY A 348 18.45 -7.21 21.65
CA GLY A 348 17.61 -8.21 20.99
C GLY A 348 17.47 -7.96 19.50
N LEU A 349 17.36 -6.70 19.06
CA LEU A 349 17.37 -6.32 17.64
C LEU A 349 18.70 -6.69 17.00
N LYS A 350 19.83 -6.29 17.62
CA LYS A 350 21.16 -6.52 17.08
C LYS A 350 21.49 -8.01 16.92
N SER A 351 20.99 -8.86 17.81
CA SER A 351 21.24 -10.31 17.76
C SER A 351 20.43 -11.04 16.67
N ARG A 352 19.24 -10.51 16.30
CA ARG A 352 18.36 -11.14 15.33
C ARG A 352 18.55 -10.59 13.90
N PHE A 353 18.87 -9.31 13.78
CA PHE A 353 19.15 -8.63 12.53
C PHE A 353 20.66 -8.55 12.27
N ASN A 354 21.27 -9.68 11.94
CA ASN A 354 22.71 -9.78 11.73
C ASN A 354 23.15 -9.64 10.26
N LYS A 355 22.18 -9.54 9.32
CA LYS A 355 22.45 -9.34 7.90
C LYS A 355 21.77 -8.08 7.38
N SER A 356 22.57 -7.16 6.85
CA SER A 356 22.10 -5.92 6.22
C SER A 356 22.38 -5.96 4.72
N ILE A 357 21.44 -5.45 3.93
CA ILE A 357 21.57 -5.26 2.48
C ILE A 357 21.45 -3.77 2.22
N THR A 358 22.47 -3.17 1.60
CA THR A 358 22.51 -1.74 1.29
C THR A 358 22.00 -1.48 -0.11
N PHE A 359 21.01 -0.62 -0.22
CA PHE A 359 20.45 -0.10 -1.46
C PHE A 359 21.09 1.25 -1.74
N GLU A 360 22.04 1.27 -2.62
CA GLU A 360 22.72 2.49 -3.03
C GLU A 360 21.79 3.37 -3.88
N ASP A 361 22.08 4.67 -3.91
CA ASP A 361 21.40 5.58 -4.82
C ASP A 361 21.74 5.22 -6.27
N TYR A 362 20.75 5.36 -7.13
CA TYR A 362 20.93 5.15 -8.56
C TYR A 362 21.89 6.19 -9.17
N SER A 363 22.72 5.75 -10.08
CA SER A 363 23.53 6.59 -10.96
C SER A 363 22.64 7.38 -11.95
N PRO A 364 23.14 8.46 -12.56
CA PRO A 364 22.38 9.20 -13.59
C PRO A 364 21.88 8.32 -14.74
N ASN A 365 22.66 7.34 -15.18
CA ASN A 365 22.27 6.42 -16.24
C ASN A 365 21.12 5.49 -15.78
N GLU A 366 21.23 4.93 -14.58
CA GLU A 366 20.17 4.08 -14.02
C GLU A 366 18.87 4.86 -13.77
N LEU A 367 18.96 6.15 -13.38
CA LEU A 367 17.78 7.02 -13.26
C LEU A 367 17.14 7.29 -14.63
N LEU A 368 17.95 7.47 -15.67
CA LEU A 368 17.46 7.58 -17.04
C LEU A 368 16.74 6.30 -17.48
N ASP A 369 17.35 5.14 -17.23
CA ASP A 369 16.74 3.84 -17.54
C ASP A 369 15.42 3.63 -16.79
N ILE A 370 15.33 4.08 -15.54
CA ILE A 370 14.08 4.05 -14.74
C ILE A 370 13.02 4.96 -15.36
N PHE A 371 13.39 6.15 -15.82
CA PHE A 371 12.45 7.05 -16.50
C PHE A 371 11.97 6.44 -17.82
N GLU A 372 12.87 5.86 -18.61
CA GLU A 372 12.53 5.17 -19.87
C GLU A 372 11.65 3.94 -19.60
N LEU A 373 11.85 3.24 -18.49
CA LEU A 373 10.96 2.15 -18.06
C LEU A 373 9.54 2.67 -17.79
N PHE A 374 9.37 3.82 -17.11
CA PHE A 374 8.04 4.42 -16.93
C PHE A 374 7.42 4.82 -18.27
N CYS A 375 8.20 5.34 -19.21
CA CYS A 375 7.72 5.61 -20.57
C CYS A 375 7.22 4.32 -21.22
N LYS A 376 8.03 3.26 -21.22
CA LYS A 376 7.71 1.97 -21.84
C LYS A 376 6.46 1.32 -21.24
N LEU A 377 6.30 1.37 -19.91
CA LEU A 377 5.12 0.82 -19.21
C LEU A 377 3.82 1.57 -19.55
N ASN A 378 3.92 2.76 -20.17
CA ASN A 378 2.78 3.57 -20.60
C ASN A 378 2.73 3.74 -22.12
N ASP A 379 3.35 2.83 -22.89
CA ASP A 379 3.42 2.86 -24.35
C ASP A 379 4.00 4.18 -24.91
N MET A 380 4.92 4.81 -24.15
CA MET A 380 5.55 6.08 -24.49
C MET A 380 7.06 5.90 -24.73
N ARG A 381 7.65 6.87 -25.41
CA ARG A 381 9.09 6.95 -25.62
C ARG A 381 9.60 8.38 -25.52
N LEU A 382 10.86 8.54 -25.18
CA LEU A 382 11.55 9.83 -25.27
C LEU A 382 11.94 10.16 -26.71
N SER A 383 11.78 11.42 -27.09
CA SER A 383 12.49 11.94 -28.27
C SER A 383 14.01 12.03 -27.98
N SER A 384 14.85 12.09 -29.03
CA SER A 384 16.30 12.17 -28.86
C SER A 384 16.71 13.42 -28.04
N ASP A 385 16.11 14.56 -28.33
CA ASP A 385 16.37 15.83 -27.62
C ASP A 385 15.91 15.79 -26.16
N ALA A 386 14.78 15.11 -25.88
CA ALA A 386 14.32 14.88 -24.52
C ALA A 386 15.30 13.98 -23.73
N ARG A 387 15.81 12.93 -24.37
CA ARG A 387 16.80 12.04 -23.76
C ARG A 387 18.11 12.77 -23.45
N ASP A 388 18.61 13.57 -24.40
CA ASP A 388 19.83 14.37 -24.21
C ASP A 388 19.66 15.40 -23.08
N TYR A 389 18.51 16.08 -23.04
CA TYR A 389 18.18 17.02 -21.97
C TYR A 389 18.14 16.33 -20.60
N LEU A 390 17.42 15.20 -20.50
CA LEU A 390 17.27 14.44 -19.26
C LEU A 390 18.63 13.91 -18.77
N THR A 391 19.48 13.43 -19.68
CA THR A 391 20.83 12.97 -19.34
C THR A 391 21.67 14.08 -18.69
N GLN A 392 21.62 15.30 -19.26
CA GLN A 392 22.32 16.46 -18.71
C GLN A 392 21.72 16.89 -17.36
N TYR A 393 20.40 16.90 -17.26
CA TYR A 393 19.68 17.24 -16.02
C TYR A 393 20.05 16.28 -14.87
N LEU A 394 19.99 14.96 -15.12
CA LEU A 394 20.31 13.93 -14.13
C LEU A 394 21.79 13.96 -13.71
N SER A 395 22.69 14.29 -14.62
CA SER A 395 24.12 14.46 -14.32
C SER A 395 24.36 15.64 -13.37
N LYS A 396 23.65 16.76 -13.56
CA LYS A 396 23.70 17.91 -12.63
C LYS A 396 23.08 17.55 -11.28
N LEU A 397 21.90 16.97 -11.30
CA LEU A 397 21.18 16.55 -10.09
C LEU A 397 22.03 15.60 -9.23
N SER A 398 22.78 14.69 -9.83
CA SER A 398 23.69 13.78 -9.12
C SER A 398 24.84 14.50 -8.41
N ASN A 399 25.32 15.62 -8.96
CA ASN A 399 26.39 16.41 -8.32
C ASN A 399 25.85 17.29 -7.16
N GLU A 400 24.55 17.59 -7.17
CA GLU A 400 23.86 18.43 -6.18
C GLU A 400 23.05 17.61 -5.16
N LYS A 401 23.22 16.27 -5.15
CA LYS A 401 22.45 15.36 -4.31
C LYS A 401 22.36 15.83 -2.86
N SER A 402 21.15 16.09 -2.43
CA SER A 402 20.81 16.23 -1.00
C SER A 402 20.84 14.84 -0.33
N GLU A 403 21.08 14.79 0.97
CA GLU A 403 21.06 13.54 1.77
C GLU A 403 19.74 12.75 1.64
N ASN A 404 18.66 13.37 1.15
CA ASN A 404 17.31 12.79 1.03
C ASN A 404 16.84 12.64 -0.42
N PHE A 405 17.75 12.40 -1.37
CA PHE A 405 17.37 12.19 -2.76
C PHE A 405 16.40 11.00 -2.93
N ALA A 406 15.27 11.21 -3.62
CA ALA A 406 14.17 10.24 -3.66
C ALA A 406 14.26 9.21 -4.81
N ASN A 407 15.39 9.17 -5.53
CA ASN A 407 15.70 8.13 -6.53
C ASN A 407 14.56 7.83 -7.51
N GLY A 408 14.09 6.60 -7.59
CA GLY A 408 13.01 6.18 -8.49
C GLY A 408 11.66 6.89 -8.23
N ARG A 409 11.41 7.38 -7.00
CA ARG A 409 10.23 8.23 -6.75
C ARG A 409 10.35 9.57 -7.45
N GLU A 410 11.56 10.14 -7.49
CA GLU A 410 11.81 11.38 -8.24
C GLU A 410 11.58 11.18 -9.73
N MET A 411 12.04 10.07 -10.29
CA MET A 411 11.81 9.73 -11.70
C MET A 411 10.32 9.53 -12.01
N ARG A 412 9.56 8.94 -11.10
CA ARG A 412 8.11 8.83 -11.24
C ARG A 412 7.43 10.19 -11.24
N ASN A 413 7.77 11.05 -10.29
CA ASN A 413 7.22 12.41 -10.22
C ASN A 413 7.55 13.22 -11.48
N LEU A 414 8.79 13.09 -11.97
CA LEU A 414 9.22 13.75 -13.21
C LEU A 414 8.46 13.22 -14.43
N PHE A 415 8.23 11.91 -14.52
CA PHE A 415 7.43 11.30 -15.57
C PHE A 415 5.96 11.78 -15.52
N GLU A 416 5.33 11.79 -14.34
CA GLU A 416 3.95 12.27 -14.17
C GLU A 416 3.82 13.75 -14.58
N LYS A 417 4.83 14.56 -14.27
CA LYS A 417 4.90 15.97 -14.69
C LYS A 417 5.08 16.10 -16.20
N ALA A 418 5.99 15.33 -16.81
CA ALA A 418 6.22 15.33 -18.24
C ALA A 418 4.99 14.89 -19.01
N PHE A 419 4.29 13.86 -18.55
CA PHE A 419 3.02 13.41 -19.11
C PHE A 419 1.94 14.50 -19.04
N THR A 420 1.83 15.21 -17.91
CA THR A 420 0.90 16.33 -17.75
C THR A 420 1.22 17.46 -18.73
N ASN A 421 2.51 17.80 -18.89
CA ASN A 421 2.93 18.85 -19.83
C ASN A 421 2.66 18.45 -21.29
N GLN A 422 2.94 17.19 -21.65
CA GLN A 422 2.57 16.65 -22.97
C GLN A 422 1.07 16.77 -23.23
N ALA A 423 0.22 16.35 -22.27
CA ALA A 423 -1.23 16.46 -22.40
C ALA A 423 -1.68 17.92 -22.61
N ASN A 424 -1.11 18.86 -21.86
CA ASN A 424 -1.41 20.30 -22.02
C ASN A 424 -0.96 20.83 -23.38
N ARG A 425 0.19 20.40 -23.88
CA ARG A 425 0.69 20.76 -25.24
C ARG A 425 -0.24 20.20 -26.32
N LEU A 426 -0.59 18.93 -26.21
CA LEU A 426 -1.39 18.25 -27.24
C LEU A 426 -2.86 18.71 -27.24
N SER A 427 -3.41 19.11 -26.09
CA SER A 427 -4.79 19.60 -26.01
C SER A 427 -5.09 20.84 -26.85
N GLN A 428 -4.06 21.52 -27.37
CA GLN A 428 -4.19 22.68 -28.24
C GLN A 428 -4.41 22.32 -29.73
N TYR A 429 -4.31 21.03 -30.08
CA TYR A 429 -4.47 20.54 -31.44
C TYR A 429 -5.78 19.77 -31.61
N ASN A 430 -6.44 19.94 -32.74
CA ASN A 430 -7.69 19.24 -33.06
C ASN A 430 -7.48 17.85 -33.66
N ASP A 431 -6.29 17.60 -34.23
CA ASP A 431 -5.90 16.32 -34.84
C ASP A 431 -4.51 15.95 -34.32
N ILE A 432 -4.43 14.82 -33.62
CA ILE A 432 -3.23 14.37 -32.94
C ILE A 432 -2.89 12.99 -33.49
N SER A 433 -1.69 12.83 -34.03
CA SER A 433 -1.22 11.52 -34.50
C SER A 433 -0.84 10.59 -33.34
N ASP A 434 -0.89 9.27 -33.57
CA ASP A 434 -0.44 8.27 -32.61
C ASP A 434 1.03 8.48 -32.21
N GLU A 435 1.87 8.96 -33.14
CA GLU A 435 3.25 9.28 -32.86
C GLU A 435 3.40 10.43 -31.84
N GLU A 436 2.60 11.47 -31.95
CA GLU A 436 2.58 12.60 -31.01
C GLU A 436 2.06 12.17 -29.63
N LEU A 437 1.09 11.26 -29.58
CA LEU A 437 0.56 10.70 -28.32
C LEU A 437 1.60 9.88 -27.57
N ASN A 438 2.49 9.16 -28.29
CA ASN A 438 3.44 8.22 -27.70
C ASN A 438 4.83 8.82 -27.47
N ILE A 439 5.06 10.13 -27.77
CA ILE A 439 6.38 10.74 -27.63
C ILE A 439 6.41 11.85 -26.58
N ILE A 440 7.34 11.76 -25.64
CA ILE A 440 7.69 12.84 -24.71
C ILE A 440 8.83 13.65 -25.32
N LYS A 441 8.63 14.96 -25.47
CA LYS A 441 9.61 15.91 -26.00
C LYS A 441 10.36 16.63 -24.88
N SER A 442 11.47 17.27 -25.19
CA SER A 442 12.26 18.05 -24.22
C SER A 442 11.44 19.15 -23.55
N GLU A 443 10.55 19.82 -24.30
CA GLU A 443 9.64 20.85 -23.78
C GLU A 443 8.66 20.31 -22.73
N ASP A 444 8.34 19.02 -22.75
CA ASP A 444 7.47 18.37 -21.75
C ASP A 444 8.21 18.10 -20.42
N ILE A 445 9.55 17.98 -20.45
CA ILE A 445 10.39 17.66 -19.27
C ILE A 445 10.91 18.92 -18.57
N ILE A 446 10.94 20.08 -19.24
CA ILE A 446 11.54 21.31 -18.71
C ILE A 446 10.97 21.63 -17.31
N VAL A 447 11.86 21.58 -16.33
CA VAL A 447 11.59 21.97 -14.94
C VAL A 447 11.92 23.45 -14.82
N HIS A 448 10.89 24.29 -14.65
CA HIS A 448 11.05 25.73 -14.37
C HIS A 448 11.37 25.98 -12.91
#